data_b6d84f20fb8cd688726400f77e9dfd94
#
_entry.id   b6d84f20fb8cd688726400f77e9dfd94
#
_cell.length_a   1.000
_cell.length_b   1.000
_cell.length_c   1.000
_cell.angle_alpha   90.00
_cell.angle_beta   90.00
_cell.angle_gamma   90.00
#
_symmetry.space_group_name_H-M   'P 1'
#
loop_
_entity.id
_entity.type
_entity.pdbx_description
1 polymer ?
#
loop_
_entity_poly.entity_id
_entity_poly.type
_entity_poly.pdbx_seq_one_letter_code
_entity_poly.pdbx_strand_id
1 'polypeptide(L)'
;TLKFDGIKHVLHTIPSGIFHPSAQNLVGNGVVVDPVIFRKELQNLDKFDVDYSHSLMISRKAHLILPTHRLLDAASEKAKGAKKIGSTLKGIGPTYMDKTGRNGIRIGDLEFPDWKTKYRELADKHEELISFYQVDLTYDLETLEADFFAAVEFIIDKLPFVDSESVLADAQADQKKILAEGAQGSLLDIDFGTYPFVTSSNTTAAGACTGLGVAPNKIKDVFGIFKAYTTRVGSGPFPTELFDEIGGKIAKTGNEFGATTGRPRRCGWLDLVALKYAVQVNGVTQLMMMKGDVLSGIDTLKICTQYEYRGKLISHLPFSLAEEYIDPKYIEMAGWQEDITNCTSYDELPSQLKEYVTFIENFLETPVRLVSVGPDRK
;
A
#
# COMPACT_ATOMS: atom_id res chain seq x y z
N THR A 1 6.87 3.66 6.59
CA THR A 1 8.06 4.06 7.38
C THR A 1 7.75 5.34 8.09
N LEU A 2 7.95 5.36 9.39
CA LEU A 2 7.83 6.55 10.23
C LEU A 2 9.23 7.08 10.54
N LYS A 3 9.37 8.41 10.55
CA LYS A 3 10.56 9.11 11.05
C LYS A 3 10.10 10.14 12.06
N PHE A 4 10.55 10.03 13.29
CA PHE A 4 10.27 10.97 14.39
C PHE A 4 11.39 10.86 15.43
N ASP A 5 11.79 11.98 16.02
CA ASP A 5 12.80 12.07 17.07
C ASP A 5 14.11 11.31 16.75
N GLY A 6 14.55 11.37 15.48
CA GLY A 6 15.73 10.65 15.00
C GLY A 6 15.56 9.14 14.81
N ILE A 7 14.39 8.60 15.10
CA ILE A 7 14.05 7.18 14.93
C ILE A 7 13.48 6.94 13.54
N LYS A 8 13.95 5.89 12.88
CA LYS A 8 13.35 5.37 11.66
C LYS A 8 12.74 4.00 11.95
N HIS A 9 11.43 3.89 11.89
CA HIS A 9 10.71 2.63 12.09
C HIS A 9 9.89 2.26 10.86
N VAL A 10 9.89 0.97 10.51
CA VAL A 10 9.14 0.43 9.37
C VAL A 10 8.04 -0.46 9.91
N LEU A 11 6.79 -0.04 9.72
CA LEU A 11 5.59 -0.83 9.97
C LEU A 11 5.16 -1.53 8.67
N HIS A 12 4.59 -2.73 8.80
CA HIS A 12 4.07 -3.53 7.68
C HIS A 12 2.57 -3.75 7.81
N THR A 13 2.14 -4.34 8.93
CA THR A 13 0.75 -4.71 9.20
C THR A 13 0.15 -3.86 10.30
N ILE A 14 0.96 -3.47 11.27
CA ILE A 14 0.52 -2.68 12.43
C ILE A 14 0.18 -1.26 11.97
N PRO A 15 -0.99 -0.71 12.34
CA PRO A 15 -1.36 0.67 12.03
C PRO A 15 -0.36 1.70 12.58
N SER A 16 -0.17 2.80 11.83
CA SER A 16 0.79 3.85 12.20
C SER A 16 0.44 4.58 13.51
N GLY A 17 -0.82 4.52 13.91
CA GLY A 17 -1.31 5.05 15.19
C GLY A 17 -0.73 4.39 16.44
N ILE A 18 -0.02 3.25 16.30
CA ILE A 18 0.52 2.49 17.44
C ILE A 18 1.47 3.30 18.34
N PHE A 19 2.14 4.31 17.79
CA PHE A 19 3.01 5.21 18.54
C PHE A 19 2.28 6.38 19.20
N HIS A 20 0.95 6.47 19.02
CA HIS A 20 0.17 7.52 19.65
C HIS A 20 -0.48 6.99 20.94
N PRO A 21 -0.16 7.55 22.12
CA PRO A 21 -0.54 6.95 23.42
C PRO A 21 -2.04 6.78 23.63
N SER A 22 -2.88 7.60 22.99
CA SER A 22 -4.35 7.54 23.13
C SER A 22 -5.05 6.82 21.99
N ALA A 23 -4.32 6.30 20.98
CA ALA A 23 -4.92 5.64 19.86
C ALA A 23 -5.19 4.17 20.15
N GLN A 24 -6.40 3.70 19.85
CA GLN A 24 -6.71 2.29 19.72
C GLN A 24 -6.46 1.87 18.27
N ASN A 25 -5.75 0.78 18.07
CA ASN A 25 -5.33 0.31 16.77
C ASN A 25 -6.03 -1.01 16.44
N LEU A 26 -6.58 -1.12 15.24
CA LEU A 26 -7.30 -2.31 14.79
C LEU A 26 -6.74 -2.79 13.45
N VAL A 27 -6.27 -4.02 13.40
CA VAL A 27 -5.98 -4.72 12.16
C VAL A 27 -7.27 -5.34 11.64
N GLY A 28 -7.83 -4.80 10.57
CA GLY A 28 -9.12 -5.20 10.01
C GLY A 28 -9.07 -6.49 9.18
N ASN A 29 -10.25 -7.01 8.84
CA ASN A 29 -10.39 -8.23 8.04
C ASN A 29 -10.00 -8.07 6.55
N GLY A 30 -9.75 -6.84 6.10
CA GLY A 30 -9.19 -6.58 4.76
C GLY A 30 -7.72 -6.96 4.64
N VAL A 31 -7.03 -7.07 5.77
CA VAL A 31 -5.60 -7.45 5.84
C VAL A 31 -5.45 -8.97 5.83
N VAL A 32 -4.40 -9.47 5.17
CA VAL A 32 -3.91 -10.85 5.35
C VAL A 32 -2.65 -10.80 6.21
N VAL A 33 -2.56 -11.66 7.22
CA VAL A 33 -1.57 -11.57 8.30
C VAL A 33 -0.58 -12.73 8.21
N ASP A 34 0.69 -12.44 8.02
CA ASP A 34 1.78 -13.40 8.21
C ASP A 34 2.17 -13.41 9.70
N PRO A 35 1.87 -14.47 10.47
CA PRO A 35 2.13 -14.50 11.90
C PRO A 35 3.61 -14.31 12.26
N VAL A 36 4.53 -14.84 11.45
CA VAL A 36 5.97 -14.74 11.70
C VAL A 36 6.46 -13.30 11.53
N ILE A 37 6.01 -12.63 10.47
CA ILE A 37 6.33 -11.21 10.21
C ILE A 37 5.68 -10.34 11.30
N PHE A 38 4.42 -10.60 11.63
CA PHE A 38 3.66 -9.84 12.62
C PHE A 38 4.27 -9.95 14.02
N ARG A 39 4.66 -11.15 14.46
CA ARG A 39 5.41 -11.34 15.71
C ARG A 39 6.69 -10.51 15.74
N LYS A 40 7.49 -10.53 14.67
CA LYS A 40 8.72 -9.74 14.58
C LYS A 40 8.44 -8.25 14.66
N GLU A 41 7.35 -7.81 14.07
CA GLU A 41 6.92 -6.41 14.09
C GLU A 41 6.53 -5.98 15.51
N LEU A 42 5.77 -6.79 16.24
CA LEU A 42 5.44 -6.58 17.65
C LEU A 42 6.68 -6.52 18.54
N GLN A 43 7.57 -7.51 18.42
CA GLN A 43 8.82 -7.53 19.18
C GLN A 43 9.75 -6.33 18.90
N ASN A 44 9.64 -5.73 17.72
CA ASN A 44 10.36 -4.50 17.42
C ASN A 44 9.76 -3.28 18.13
N LEU A 45 8.46 -3.29 18.49
CA LEU A 45 7.85 -2.23 19.28
C LEU A 45 8.30 -2.23 20.73
N ASP A 46 8.72 -3.39 21.29
CA ASP A 46 9.24 -3.49 22.65
C ASP A 46 10.45 -2.56 22.87
N LYS A 47 11.21 -2.24 21.80
CA LYS A 47 12.35 -1.31 21.84
C LYS A 47 11.95 0.14 22.07
N PHE A 48 10.69 0.46 21.98
CA PHE A 48 10.13 1.81 22.08
C PHE A 48 9.17 1.96 23.25
N ASP A 49 9.13 0.98 24.16
CA ASP A 49 8.22 0.94 25.32
C ASP A 49 6.73 1.13 24.91
N VAL A 50 6.35 0.60 23.74
CA VAL A 50 4.97 0.66 23.27
C VAL A 50 4.17 -0.48 23.87
N ASP A 51 3.19 -0.16 24.70
CA ASP A 51 2.23 -1.15 25.22
C ASP A 51 1.15 -1.47 24.17
N TYR A 52 1.46 -2.40 23.29
CA TYR A 52 0.56 -2.84 22.25
C TYR A 52 -0.51 -3.83 22.74
N SER A 53 -0.33 -4.45 23.90
CA SER A 53 -1.30 -5.43 24.44
C SER A 53 -2.65 -4.80 24.75
N HIS A 54 -2.69 -3.52 25.12
CA HIS A 54 -3.89 -2.75 25.42
C HIS A 54 -4.34 -1.83 24.27
N SER A 55 -3.44 -1.53 23.32
CA SER A 55 -3.71 -0.55 22.27
C SER A 55 -3.88 -1.16 20.87
N LEU A 56 -3.61 -2.47 20.69
CA LEU A 56 -3.71 -3.14 19.40
C LEU A 56 -4.69 -4.33 19.48
N MET A 57 -5.59 -4.36 18.53
CA MET A 57 -6.58 -5.42 18.34
C MET A 57 -6.48 -5.99 16.93
N ILE A 58 -6.88 -7.25 16.77
CA ILE A 58 -6.93 -7.89 15.45
C ILE A 58 -8.31 -8.50 15.21
N SER A 59 -8.83 -8.27 14.01
CA SER A 59 -10.12 -8.82 13.60
C SER A 59 -10.10 -10.35 13.52
N ARG A 60 -11.07 -11.03 14.16
CA ARG A 60 -11.31 -12.47 13.99
C ARG A 60 -11.45 -12.90 12.53
N LYS A 61 -11.91 -11.97 11.66
CA LYS A 61 -12.17 -12.24 10.24
C LYS A 61 -10.95 -12.01 9.34
N ALA A 62 -9.81 -11.53 9.86
CA ALA A 62 -8.57 -11.42 9.11
C ALA A 62 -8.02 -12.82 8.79
N HIS A 63 -7.46 -12.98 7.56
CA HIS A 63 -6.94 -14.28 7.10
C HIS A 63 -5.45 -14.42 7.41
N LEU A 64 -5.05 -15.65 7.71
CA LEU A 64 -3.66 -16.01 7.95
C LEU A 64 -2.94 -16.35 6.64
N ILE A 65 -1.73 -15.86 6.51
CA ILE A 65 -0.78 -16.32 5.49
C ILE A 65 -0.03 -17.52 6.07
N LEU A 66 -0.24 -18.69 5.49
CA LEU A 66 0.45 -19.92 5.85
C LEU A 66 1.83 -19.97 5.21
N PRO A 67 2.79 -20.75 5.74
CA PRO A 67 4.05 -21.04 5.06
C PRO A 67 3.86 -21.53 3.62
N THR A 68 2.89 -22.43 3.40
CA THR A 68 2.56 -22.98 2.09
C THR A 68 2.00 -21.95 1.11
N HIS A 69 1.34 -20.88 1.55
CA HIS A 69 0.98 -19.75 0.66
C HIS A 69 2.21 -19.08 0.07
N ARG A 70 3.28 -18.89 0.85
CA ARG A 70 4.53 -18.29 0.39
C ARG A 70 5.24 -19.20 -0.63
N LEU A 71 5.23 -20.51 -0.38
CA LEU A 71 5.79 -21.49 -1.29
C LEU A 71 5.00 -21.56 -2.60
N LEU A 72 3.68 -21.53 -2.53
CA LEU A 72 2.79 -21.50 -3.69
C LEU A 72 2.97 -20.23 -4.53
N ASP A 73 3.15 -19.07 -3.90
CA ASP A 73 3.48 -17.81 -4.57
C ASP A 73 4.81 -17.93 -5.33
N ALA A 74 5.86 -18.49 -4.69
CA ALA A 74 7.15 -18.71 -5.30
C ALA A 74 7.08 -19.71 -6.47
N ALA A 75 6.34 -20.80 -6.31
CA ALA A 75 6.16 -21.82 -7.36
C ALA A 75 5.45 -21.22 -8.58
N SER A 76 4.35 -20.51 -8.35
CA SER A 76 3.57 -19.88 -9.41
C SER A 76 4.38 -18.83 -10.18
N GLU A 77 5.09 -17.93 -9.48
CA GLU A 77 5.95 -16.93 -10.14
C GLU A 77 7.09 -17.57 -10.93
N LYS A 78 7.72 -18.62 -10.39
CA LYS A 78 8.79 -19.36 -11.10
C LYS A 78 8.26 -20.04 -12.35
N ALA A 79 7.09 -20.67 -12.29
CA ALA A 79 6.44 -21.34 -13.42
C ALA A 79 6.08 -20.37 -14.56
N LYS A 80 5.75 -19.11 -14.26
CA LYS A 80 5.44 -18.08 -15.29
C LYS A 80 6.66 -17.67 -16.13
N GLY A 81 7.88 -17.91 -15.68
CA GLY A 81 9.11 -17.58 -16.40
C GLY A 81 9.19 -16.10 -16.78
N ALA A 82 9.28 -15.82 -18.10
CA ALA A 82 9.33 -14.44 -18.60
C ALA A 82 8.02 -13.64 -18.40
N LYS A 83 6.90 -14.31 -18.16
CA LYS A 83 5.58 -13.69 -17.92
C LYS A 83 5.30 -13.41 -16.43
N LYS A 84 6.32 -13.47 -15.58
CA LYS A 84 6.17 -13.20 -14.14
C LYS A 84 5.61 -11.79 -13.92
N ILE A 85 4.72 -11.66 -12.95
CA ILE A 85 4.10 -10.37 -12.57
C ILE A 85 5.05 -9.57 -11.68
N GLY A 86 5.99 -10.22 -11.01
CA GLY A 86 6.92 -9.60 -10.07
C GLY A 86 6.37 -9.59 -8.64
N SER A 87 5.72 -10.68 -8.22
CA SER A 87 5.27 -10.88 -6.84
C SER A 87 6.37 -10.61 -5.81
N THR A 88 5.98 -10.20 -4.62
CA THR A 88 6.88 -10.03 -3.47
C THR A 88 7.22 -11.35 -2.79
N LEU A 89 6.67 -12.47 -3.25
CA LEU A 89 6.84 -13.84 -2.73
C LEU A 89 6.46 -13.96 -1.24
N LYS A 90 5.47 -13.17 -0.82
CA LYS A 90 4.97 -13.16 0.56
C LYS A 90 3.67 -13.94 0.75
N GLY A 91 3.20 -14.63 -0.28
CA GLY A 91 1.98 -15.41 -0.21
C GLY A 91 0.68 -14.61 -0.25
N ILE A 92 0.75 -13.31 -0.57
CA ILE A 92 -0.42 -12.42 -0.55
C ILE A 92 -1.49 -12.91 -1.55
N GLY A 93 -1.10 -13.13 -2.81
CA GLY A 93 -2.01 -13.62 -3.86
C GLY A 93 -2.69 -14.92 -3.50
N PRO A 94 -1.95 -15.99 -3.20
CA PRO A 94 -2.52 -17.27 -2.77
C PRO A 94 -3.46 -17.16 -1.57
N THR A 95 -3.14 -16.34 -0.56
CA THR A 95 -4.03 -16.14 0.60
C THR A 95 -5.36 -15.48 0.20
N TYR A 96 -5.35 -14.48 -0.69
CA TYR A 96 -6.59 -13.90 -1.22
C TYR A 96 -7.36 -14.88 -2.12
N MET A 97 -6.67 -15.76 -2.86
CA MET A 97 -7.32 -16.85 -3.60
C MET A 97 -8.11 -17.75 -2.65
N ASP A 98 -7.54 -18.18 -1.54
CA ASP A 98 -8.21 -19.01 -0.55
C ASP A 98 -9.30 -18.25 0.20
N LYS A 99 -9.10 -16.98 0.51
CA LYS A 99 -10.15 -16.11 1.07
C LYS A 99 -11.39 -16.10 0.16
N THR A 100 -11.20 -15.84 -1.12
CA THR A 100 -12.29 -15.79 -2.11
C THR A 100 -12.84 -17.19 -2.41
N GLY A 101 -11.97 -18.21 -2.43
CA GLY A 101 -12.30 -19.63 -2.58
C GLY A 101 -12.97 -20.24 -1.34
N ARG A 102 -13.04 -19.51 -0.23
CA ARG A 102 -13.65 -19.92 1.05
C ARG A 102 -12.94 -21.12 1.71
N ASN A 103 -11.63 -21.21 1.52
CA ASN A 103 -10.76 -22.24 2.10
C ASN A 103 -9.82 -21.68 3.19
N GLY A 104 -9.63 -20.34 3.21
CA GLY A 104 -8.64 -19.70 4.07
C GLY A 104 -8.95 -19.82 5.56
N ILE A 105 -7.90 -19.82 6.36
CA ILE A 105 -7.95 -19.81 7.82
C ILE A 105 -7.98 -18.38 8.32
N ARG A 106 -8.88 -18.08 9.26
CA ARG A 106 -9.02 -16.76 9.88
C ARG A 106 -8.39 -16.74 11.26
N ILE A 107 -8.08 -15.56 11.75
CA ILE A 107 -7.60 -15.35 13.12
C ILE A 107 -8.57 -15.96 14.16
N GLY A 108 -9.89 -15.80 13.97
CA GLY A 108 -10.87 -16.36 14.87
C GLY A 108 -10.94 -17.89 14.88
N ASP A 109 -10.48 -18.56 13.82
CA ASP A 109 -10.40 -20.02 13.83
C ASP A 109 -9.41 -20.53 14.90
N LEU A 110 -8.41 -19.73 15.27
CA LEU A 110 -7.40 -20.06 16.27
C LEU A 110 -7.97 -20.23 17.68
N GLU A 111 -9.18 -19.74 17.95
CA GLU A 111 -9.90 -19.88 19.22
C GLU A 111 -10.55 -21.28 19.36
N PHE A 112 -10.57 -22.10 18.29
CA PHE A 112 -11.19 -23.42 18.26
C PHE A 112 -10.15 -24.55 18.19
N PRO A 113 -10.39 -25.70 18.83
CA PRO A 113 -9.38 -26.76 18.94
C PRO A 113 -9.05 -27.46 17.62
N ASP A 114 -9.92 -27.38 16.62
CA ASP A 114 -9.78 -28.03 15.30
C ASP A 114 -8.97 -27.24 14.28
N TRP A 115 -8.49 -26.04 14.61
CA TRP A 115 -7.80 -25.17 13.65
C TRP A 115 -6.54 -25.80 13.06
N LYS A 116 -5.83 -26.64 13.82
CA LYS A 116 -4.63 -27.35 13.33
C LYS A 116 -5.00 -28.40 12.28
N THR A 117 -6.18 -29.01 12.36
CA THR A 117 -6.70 -29.91 11.33
C THR A 117 -6.99 -29.15 10.05
N LYS A 118 -7.70 -28.01 10.15
CA LYS A 118 -7.96 -27.12 9.02
C LYS A 118 -6.66 -26.61 8.36
N TYR A 119 -5.65 -26.31 9.21
CA TYR A 119 -4.32 -25.93 8.69
C TYR A 119 -3.73 -27.05 7.82
N ARG A 120 -3.73 -28.30 8.32
CA ARG A 120 -3.14 -29.42 7.59
C ARG A 120 -3.86 -29.67 6.27
N GLU A 121 -5.18 -29.70 6.28
CA GLU A 121 -5.99 -29.90 5.06
C GLU A 121 -5.69 -28.83 4.00
N LEU A 122 -5.51 -27.57 4.39
CA LEU A 122 -5.18 -26.50 3.47
C LEU A 122 -3.72 -26.58 3.00
N ALA A 123 -2.79 -26.92 3.89
CA ALA A 123 -1.38 -27.09 3.56
C ALA A 123 -1.18 -28.24 2.55
N ASP A 124 -1.82 -29.39 2.77
CA ASP A 124 -1.75 -30.54 1.86
C ASP A 124 -2.24 -30.16 0.45
N LYS A 125 -3.36 -29.45 0.35
CA LYS A 125 -3.86 -28.92 -0.93
C LYS A 125 -2.85 -27.99 -1.62
N HIS A 126 -2.15 -27.14 -0.86
CA HIS A 126 -1.11 -26.28 -1.43
C HIS A 126 0.08 -27.08 -1.92
N GLU A 127 0.49 -28.11 -1.18
CA GLU A 127 1.60 -28.98 -1.60
C GLU A 127 1.28 -29.72 -2.91
N GLU A 128 0.03 -30.19 -3.08
CA GLU A 128 -0.43 -30.75 -4.36
C GLU A 128 -0.32 -29.72 -5.51
N LEU A 129 -0.77 -28.48 -5.28
CA LEU A 129 -0.66 -27.41 -6.28
C LEU A 129 0.78 -27.02 -6.59
N ILE A 130 1.66 -26.97 -5.58
CA ILE A 130 3.10 -26.71 -5.77
C ILE A 130 3.72 -27.82 -6.62
N SER A 131 3.39 -29.08 -6.35
CA SER A 131 3.85 -30.23 -7.13
C SER A 131 3.40 -30.16 -8.59
N PHE A 132 2.18 -29.67 -8.83
CA PHE A 132 1.65 -29.49 -10.18
C PHE A 132 2.46 -28.52 -11.03
N TYR A 133 3.07 -27.49 -10.42
CA TYR A 133 3.90 -26.52 -11.15
C TYR A 133 5.23 -27.11 -11.65
N GLN A 134 5.68 -28.28 -11.15
CA GLN A 134 6.91 -28.96 -11.55
C GLN A 134 8.15 -28.06 -11.53
N VAL A 135 8.23 -27.17 -10.54
CA VAL A 135 9.36 -26.27 -10.36
C VAL A 135 10.23 -26.73 -9.20
N ASP A 136 11.54 -26.64 -9.37
CA ASP A 136 12.48 -26.93 -8.29
C ASP A 136 12.48 -25.78 -7.27
N LEU A 137 11.97 -26.07 -6.08
CA LEU A 137 11.99 -25.15 -4.93
C LEU A 137 12.70 -25.85 -3.78
N THR A 138 13.75 -25.22 -3.27
CA THR A 138 14.42 -25.69 -2.05
C THR A 138 13.80 -24.98 -0.85
N TYR A 139 13.19 -25.74 0.05
CA TYR A 139 12.62 -25.23 1.30
C TYR A 139 12.60 -26.31 2.37
N ASP A 140 12.63 -25.88 3.61
CA ASP A 140 12.43 -26.70 4.80
C ASP A 140 11.06 -26.36 5.41
N LEU A 141 10.04 -27.14 5.03
CA LEU A 141 8.66 -26.91 5.47
C LEU A 141 8.53 -27.09 6.98
N GLU A 142 9.23 -28.08 7.57
CA GLU A 142 9.16 -28.35 9.01
C GLU A 142 9.62 -27.15 9.84
N THR A 143 10.76 -26.55 9.48
CA THR A 143 11.23 -25.31 10.13
C THR A 143 10.27 -24.14 9.90
N LEU A 144 9.71 -23.97 8.71
CA LEU A 144 8.76 -22.89 8.42
C LEU A 144 7.47 -23.05 9.22
N GLU A 145 6.98 -24.28 9.37
CA GLU A 145 5.80 -24.59 10.19
C GLU A 145 6.07 -24.40 11.68
N ALA A 146 7.21 -24.82 12.19
CA ALA A 146 7.60 -24.59 13.57
C ALA A 146 7.60 -23.11 13.94
N ASP A 147 8.20 -22.26 13.07
CA ASP A 147 8.20 -20.80 13.23
C ASP A 147 6.79 -20.21 13.18
N PHE A 148 5.96 -20.71 12.26
CA PHE A 148 4.57 -20.29 12.11
C PHE A 148 3.75 -20.60 13.36
N PHE A 149 3.79 -21.84 13.85
CA PHE A 149 3.03 -22.23 15.05
C PHE A 149 3.49 -21.47 16.28
N ALA A 150 4.79 -21.30 16.48
CA ALA A 150 5.32 -20.48 17.58
C ALA A 150 4.90 -19.01 17.47
N ALA A 151 4.77 -18.47 16.25
CA ALA A 151 4.28 -17.12 16.05
C ALA A 151 2.76 -17.01 16.32
N VAL A 152 1.97 -18.00 15.93
CA VAL A 152 0.54 -18.06 16.22
C VAL A 152 0.30 -18.11 17.74
N GLU A 153 1.01 -18.96 18.47
CA GLU A 153 0.92 -19.04 19.93
C GLU A 153 1.26 -17.70 20.61
N PHE A 154 2.30 -17.02 20.12
CA PHE A 154 2.66 -15.69 20.61
C PHE A 154 1.54 -14.66 20.38
N ILE A 155 0.89 -14.66 19.22
CA ILE A 155 -0.19 -13.73 18.91
C ILE A 155 -1.42 -14.00 19.78
N ILE A 156 -1.78 -15.27 19.98
CA ILE A 156 -2.88 -15.68 20.87
C ILE A 156 -2.64 -15.18 22.31
N ASP A 157 -1.41 -15.27 22.81
CA ASP A 157 -1.07 -14.84 24.16
C ASP A 157 -1.07 -13.31 24.33
N LYS A 158 -0.72 -12.56 23.29
CA LYS A 158 -0.45 -11.12 23.40
C LYS A 158 -1.56 -10.20 22.94
N LEU A 159 -2.46 -10.64 22.06
CA LEU A 159 -3.41 -9.75 21.43
C LEU A 159 -4.87 -10.20 21.58
N PRO A 160 -5.80 -9.26 21.84
CA PRO A 160 -7.22 -9.54 21.80
C PRO A 160 -7.71 -9.72 20.35
N PHE A 161 -8.48 -10.78 20.11
CA PHE A 161 -9.22 -11.01 18.87
C PHE A 161 -10.62 -10.44 19.02
N VAL A 162 -11.03 -9.61 18.07
CA VAL A 162 -12.28 -8.84 18.15
C VAL A 162 -13.14 -8.99 16.89
N ASP A 163 -14.41 -8.73 17.03
CA ASP A 163 -15.34 -8.54 15.93
C ASP A 163 -15.26 -7.06 15.50
N SER A 164 -14.46 -6.78 14.47
CA SER A 164 -14.09 -5.42 14.07
C SER A 164 -15.28 -4.51 13.80
N GLU A 165 -16.34 -5.05 13.17
CA GLU A 165 -17.57 -4.31 12.90
C GLU A 165 -18.29 -3.85 14.18
N SER A 166 -18.28 -4.65 15.25
CA SER A 166 -18.88 -4.29 16.54
C SER A 166 -18.05 -3.21 17.23
N VAL A 167 -16.73 -3.40 17.32
CA VAL A 167 -15.81 -2.40 17.91
C VAL A 167 -15.94 -1.04 17.21
N LEU A 168 -16.05 -1.02 15.89
CA LEU A 168 -16.20 0.21 15.14
C LEU A 168 -17.59 0.83 15.26
N ALA A 169 -18.64 0.00 15.38
CA ALA A 169 -19.99 0.50 15.65
C ALA A 169 -20.07 1.20 17.00
N ASP A 170 -19.48 0.60 18.04
CA ASP A 170 -19.40 1.21 19.38
C ASP A 170 -18.59 2.51 19.35
N ALA A 171 -17.44 2.52 18.69
CA ALA A 171 -16.63 3.72 18.53
C ALA A 171 -17.38 4.85 17.80
N GLN A 172 -18.21 4.51 16.81
CA GLN A 172 -19.06 5.48 16.11
C GLN A 172 -20.20 5.99 17.00
N ALA A 173 -20.83 5.12 17.79
CA ALA A 173 -21.86 5.51 18.76
C ALA A 173 -21.27 6.49 19.82
N ASP A 174 -20.06 6.25 20.27
CA ASP A 174 -19.29 7.10 21.16
C ASP A 174 -18.72 8.36 20.49
N GLN A 175 -19.03 8.61 19.22
CA GLN A 175 -18.53 9.74 18.43
C GLN A 175 -17.00 9.85 18.36
N LYS A 176 -16.29 8.73 18.48
CA LYS A 176 -14.83 8.69 18.36
C LYS A 176 -14.40 8.95 16.92
N LYS A 177 -13.25 9.61 16.77
CA LYS A 177 -12.62 9.79 15.45
C LYS A 177 -11.97 8.49 15.02
N ILE A 178 -12.31 8.01 13.82
CA ILE A 178 -11.76 6.79 13.23
C ILE A 178 -10.99 7.16 11.98
N LEU A 179 -9.73 6.74 11.92
CA LEU A 179 -8.88 6.85 10.73
C LEU A 179 -8.67 5.46 10.13
N ALA A 180 -9.18 5.24 8.92
CA ALA A 180 -8.89 4.03 8.16
C ALA A 180 -7.61 4.25 7.33
N GLU A 181 -6.58 3.47 7.61
CA GLU A 181 -5.31 3.50 6.90
C GLU A 181 -5.31 2.42 5.81
N GLY A 182 -5.26 2.85 4.53
CA GLY A 182 -5.11 1.96 3.39
C GLY A 182 -3.64 1.62 3.12
N ALA A 183 -3.42 0.69 2.22
CA ALA A 183 -2.09 0.26 1.78
C ALA A 183 -2.00 0.25 0.25
N GLN A 184 -0.76 0.13 -0.29
CA GLN A 184 -0.44 0.15 -1.72
C GLN A 184 -0.82 1.48 -2.39
N GLY A 185 -1.72 1.46 -3.38
CA GLY A 185 -2.18 2.64 -4.10
C GLY A 185 -3.28 2.29 -5.09
N SER A 186 -4.04 3.29 -5.54
CA SER A 186 -5.26 3.10 -6.35
C SER A 186 -5.03 2.32 -7.64
N LEU A 187 -3.90 2.55 -8.32
CA LEU A 187 -3.59 1.82 -9.56
C LEU A 187 -3.06 0.39 -9.33
N LEU A 188 -2.95 -0.04 -8.07
CA LEU A 188 -2.67 -1.43 -7.67
C LEU A 188 -3.92 -2.17 -7.17
N ASP A 189 -5.09 -1.54 -7.19
CA ASP A 189 -6.36 -2.17 -6.81
C ASP A 189 -6.68 -3.35 -7.74
N ILE A 190 -7.23 -4.43 -7.18
CA ILE A 190 -7.53 -5.66 -7.94
C ILE A 190 -8.55 -5.43 -9.05
N ASP A 191 -9.53 -4.54 -8.82
CA ASP A 191 -10.62 -4.28 -9.76
C ASP A 191 -10.33 -3.06 -10.65
N PHE A 192 -9.78 -1.98 -10.06
CA PHE A 192 -9.62 -0.67 -10.71
C PHE A 192 -8.17 -0.32 -11.05
N GLY A 193 -7.23 -1.19 -10.76
CA GLY A 193 -5.82 -0.99 -11.05
C GLY A 193 -5.41 -1.41 -12.45
N THR A 194 -4.09 -1.36 -12.71
CA THR A 194 -3.46 -1.73 -13.98
C THR A 194 -3.28 -3.24 -14.13
N TYR A 195 -4.39 -3.98 -14.12
CA TYR A 195 -4.40 -5.43 -14.23
C TYR A 195 -3.58 -5.92 -15.45
N PRO A 196 -2.75 -6.99 -15.33
CA PRO A 196 -2.58 -7.89 -14.18
C PRO A 196 -1.53 -7.42 -13.15
N PHE A 197 -0.92 -6.25 -13.32
CA PHE A 197 0.13 -5.71 -12.46
C PHE A 197 -0.46 -4.97 -11.24
N VAL A 198 -1.21 -5.69 -10.44
CA VAL A 198 -1.96 -5.22 -9.26
C VAL A 198 -1.69 -6.10 -8.05
N THR A 199 -2.10 -5.65 -6.86
CA THR A 199 -2.21 -6.52 -5.69
C THR A 199 -3.53 -7.31 -5.73
N SER A 200 -3.68 -8.30 -4.90
CA SER A 200 -4.90 -9.13 -4.81
C SER A 200 -5.96 -8.54 -3.85
N SER A 201 -5.76 -7.32 -3.38
CA SER A 201 -6.67 -6.64 -2.45
C SER A 201 -7.31 -5.40 -3.05
N ASN A 202 -8.43 -4.95 -2.48
CA ASN A 202 -9.00 -3.65 -2.77
C ASN A 202 -8.21 -2.57 -2.04
N THR A 203 -7.56 -1.68 -2.80
CA THR A 203 -6.73 -0.59 -2.29
C THR A 203 -7.42 0.76 -2.36
N THR A 204 -8.60 0.84 -2.96
CA THR A 204 -9.44 2.03 -2.99
C THR A 204 -10.12 2.27 -1.64
N ALA A 205 -10.66 3.46 -1.42
CA ALA A 205 -11.37 3.83 -0.19
C ALA A 205 -12.56 2.89 0.12
N ALA A 206 -13.18 2.29 -0.93
CA ALA A 206 -14.22 1.27 -0.76
C ALA A 206 -13.69 0.02 -0.02
N GLY A 207 -12.39 -0.28 -0.13
CA GLY A 207 -11.73 -1.33 0.62
C GLY A 207 -11.78 -1.15 2.14
N ALA A 208 -11.92 0.08 2.64
CA ALA A 208 -12.13 0.34 4.06
C ALA A 208 -13.51 -0.18 4.52
N CYS A 209 -14.53 -0.06 3.69
CA CYS A 209 -15.87 -0.56 4.02
C CYS A 209 -15.88 -2.09 4.19
N THR A 210 -15.36 -2.81 3.22
CA THR A 210 -15.31 -4.29 3.24
C THR A 210 -14.25 -4.81 4.20
N GLY A 211 -13.11 -4.10 4.32
CA GLY A 211 -11.97 -4.51 5.13
C GLY A 211 -12.10 -4.24 6.63
N LEU A 212 -13.07 -3.41 7.03
CA LEU A 212 -13.34 -3.07 8.43
C LEU A 212 -14.77 -3.42 8.85
N GLY A 213 -15.68 -3.70 7.91
CA GLY A 213 -17.09 -3.91 8.21
C GLY A 213 -17.84 -2.60 8.50
N VAL A 214 -17.49 -1.52 7.81
CA VAL A 214 -18.09 -0.18 8.00
C VAL A 214 -19.01 0.14 6.83
N ALA A 215 -20.19 0.69 7.13
CA ALA A 215 -21.14 1.10 6.09
C ALA A 215 -20.56 2.25 5.23
N PRO A 216 -20.78 2.26 3.90
CA PRO A 216 -20.22 3.27 2.99
C PRO A 216 -20.57 4.72 3.37
N ASN A 217 -21.78 4.97 3.88
CA ASN A 217 -22.24 6.30 4.31
C ASN A 217 -21.61 6.80 5.62
N LYS A 218 -20.73 6.00 6.22
CA LYS A 218 -19.93 6.38 7.40
C LYS A 218 -18.55 6.89 7.04
N ILE A 219 -18.10 6.68 5.81
CA ILE A 219 -16.89 7.32 5.27
C ILE A 219 -17.25 8.77 4.89
N LYS A 220 -16.63 9.72 5.57
CA LYS A 220 -16.92 11.17 5.36
C LYS A 220 -15.82 11.82 4.53
N ASP A 221 -14.59 11.74 5.01
CA ASP A 221 -13.44 12.35 4.38
C ASP A 221 -12.51 11.27 3.84
N VAL A 222 -12.03 11.47 2.62
CA VAL A 222 -11.03 10.61 1.98
C VAL A 222 -9.81 11.45 1.66
N PHE A 223 -8.70 11.17 2.34
CA PHE A 223 -7.42 11.83 2.15
C PHE A 223 -6.62 11.10 1.06
N GLY A 224 -6.42 11.75 -0.08
CA GLY A 224 -5.58 11.24 -1.16
C GLY A 224 -4.12 11.65 -0.95
N ILE A 225 -3.22 10.68 -0.75
CA ILE A 225 -1.78 10.94 -0.64
C ILE A 225 -1.14 10.68 -1.99
N PHE A 226 -0.44 11.67 -2.54
CA PHE A 226 0.30 11.55 -3.77
C PHE A 226 1.68 12.22 -3.66
N LYS A 227 2.59 11.90 -4.57
CA LYS A 227 3.88 12.57 -4.67
C LYS A 227 3.82 13.67 -5.72
N ALA A 228 4.69 14.67 -5.62
CA ALA A 228 4.86 15.71 -6.63
C ALA A 228 5.31 15.15 -8.00
N TYR A 229 5.60 13.87 -8.09
CA TYR A 229 5.97 13.10 -9.30
C TYR A 229 5.41 11.68 -9.19
N THR A 230 5.43 10.92 -10.28
CA THR A 230 4.89 9.55 -10.27
C THR A 230 5.99 8.52 -10.03
N THR A 231 5.65 7.46 -9.28
CA THR A 231 6.56 6.32 -9.09
C THR A 231 5.84 4.98 -9.23
N ARG A 232 6.58 3.97 -9.70
CA ARG A 232 6.09 2.60 -9.78
C ARG A 232 7.14 1.60 -9.31
N VAL A 233 6.73 0.54 -8.63
CA VAL A 233 7.58 -0.61 -8.27
C VAL A 233 7.19 -1.80 -9.14
N GLY A 234 8.19 -2.48 -9.68
CA GLY A 234 7.98 -3.69 -10.49
C GLY A 234 7.50 -3.42 -11.91
N SER A 235 6.97 -4.45 -12.53
CA SER A 235 6.50 -4.45 -13.91
C SER A 235 5.16 -3.71 -14.07
N GLY A 236 4.75 -3.54 -15.32
CA GLY A 236 3.49 -2.92 -15.70
C GLY A 236 3.64 -1.53 -16.30
N PRO A 237 2.57 -0.98 -16.86
CA PRO A 237 2.62 0.26 -17.63
C PRO A 237 2.95 1.47 -16.77
N PHE A 238 3.71 2.39 -17.35
CA PHE A 238 4.08 3.65 -16.72
C PHE A 238 4.26 4.75 -17.79
N PRO A 239 3.18 5.34 -18.29
CA PRO A 239 3.23 6.24 -19.45
C PRO A 239 4.19 7.42 -19.30
N THR A 240 4.36 7.96 -18.09
CA THR A 240 5.19 9.13 -17.81
C THR A 240 6.59 8.80 -17.31
N GLU A 241 7.04 7.54 -17.44
CA GLU A 241 8.36 7.10 -16.97
C GLU A 241 9.50 7.86 -17.62
N LEU A 242 10.54 8.16 -16.85
CA LEU A 242 11.74 8.85 -17.29
C LEU A 242 12.94 7.91 -17.29
N PHE A 243 13.66 7.89 -18.40
CA PHE A 243 14.88 7.09 -18.61
C PHE A 243 16.14 7.98 -18.73
N ASP A 244 15.98 9.28 -18.49
CA ASP A 244 17.01 10.30 -18.62
C ASP A 244 17.65 10.68 -17.28
N GLU A 245 18.53 11.69 -17.31
CA GLU A 245 19.21 12.23 -16.12
C GLU A 245 18.23 12.80 -15.09
N ILE A 246 17.08 13.34 -15.53
CA ILE A 246 16.06 13.88 -14.62
C ILE A 246 15.42 12.75 -13.84
N GLY A 247 15.05 11.64 -14.48
CA GLY A 247 14.55 10.45 -13.81
C GLY A 247 15.54 9.90 -12.78
N GLY A 248 16.84 9.87 -13.14
CA GLY A 248 17.93 9.50 -12.23
C GLY A 248 18.06 10.44 -11.03
N LYS A 249 17.95 11.76 -11.26
CA LYS A 249 17.98 12.78 -10.19
C LYS A 249 16.81 12.61 -9.23
N ILE A 250 15.58 12.46 -9.73
CA ILE A 250 14.37 12.24 -8.92
C ILE A 250 14.51 10.98 -8.08
N ALA A 251 14.94 9.85 -8.68
CA ALA A 251 15.11 8.58 -7.98
C ALA A 251 16.13 8.67 -6.84
N LYS A 252 17.27 9.33 -7.08
CA LYS A 252 18.35 9.51 -6.10
C LYS A 252 17.93 10.45 -4.96
N THR A 253 17.45 11.66 -5.30
CA THR A 253 17.04 12.68 -4.32
C THR A 253 15.85 12.18 -3.50
N GLY A 254 14.88 11.54 -4.17
CA GLY A 254 13.71 10.94 -3.51
C GLY A 254 14.00 9.67 -2.72
N ASN A 255 15.23 9.13 -2.79
CA ASN A 255 15.55 7.82 -2.19
C ASN A 255 14.49 6.77 -2.54
N GLU A 256 14.21 6.62 -3.85
CA GLU A 256 13.09 5.83 -4.34
C GLU A 256 13.42 4.34 -4.37
N PHE A 257 13.34 3.74 -3.18
CA PHE A 257 13.45 2.30 -2.94
C PHE A 257 12.25 1.80 -2.14
N GLY A 258 11.84 0.57 -2.40
CA GLY A 258 10.77 -0.08 -1.63
C GLY A 258 11.22 -0.32 -0.19
N ALA A 259 10.48 0.21 0.80
CA ALA A 259 10.84 0.10 2.21
C ALA A 259 10.97 -1.37 2.68
N THR A 260 10.19 -2.26 2.11
CA THR A 260 10.13 -3.68 2.48
C THR A 260 11.02 -4.56 1.61
N THR A 261 11.10 -4.28 0.31
CA THR A 261 11.77 -5.16 -0.67
C THR A 261 13.12 -4.63 -1.12
N GLY A 262 13.46 -3.37 -0.81
CA GLY A 262 14.65 -2.71 -1.31
C GLY A 262 14.66 -2.48 -2.83
N ARG A 263 13.61 -2.90 -3.56
CA ARG A 263 13.55 -2.74 -5.02
C ARG A 263 13.57 -1.26 -5.41
N PRO A 264 14.35 -0.86 -6.43
CA PRO A 264 14.29 0.49 -6.97
C PRO A 264 12.89 0.76 -7.53
N ARG A 265 12.43 1.99 -7.34
CA ARG A 265 11.20 2.50 -7.96
C ARG A 265 11.54 3.19 -9.26
N ARG A 266 10.78 2.89 -10.28
CA ARG A 266 10.74 3.63 -11.54
C ARG A 266 10.16 5.01 -11.24
N CYS A 267 10.70 6.06 -11.84
CA CYS A 267 10.27 7.45 -11.60
C CYS A 267 9.84 8.10 -12.91
N GLY A 268 8.89 9.01 -12.83
CA GLY A 268 8.37 9.72 -13.99
C GLY A 268 7.70 11.02 -13.60
N TRP A 269 7.34 11.82 -14.61
CA TRP A 269 6.60 13.05 -14.40
C TRP A 269 5.25 12.80 -13.77
N LEU A 270 4.71 13.82 -13.10
CA LEU A 270 3.35 13.73 -12.52
C LEU A 270 2.33 13.46 -13.61
N ASP A 271 1.55 12.39 -13.41
CA ASP A 271 0.48 11.97 -14.30
C ASP A 271 -0.87 12.37 -13.72
N LEU A 272 -1.39 13.51 -14.17
CA LEU A 272 -2.68 14.02 -13.70
C LEU A 272 -3.87 13.25 -14.26
N VAL A 273 -3.72 12.56 -15.40
CA VAL A 273 -4.79 11.69 -15.91
C VAL A 273 -5.00 10.50 -14.95
N ALA A 274 -3.91 9.87 -14.56
CA ALA A 274 -3.93 8.78 -13.58
C ALA A 274 -4.36 9.26 -12.18
N LEU A 275 -3.89 10.44 -11.75
CA LEU A 275 -4.26 11.00 -10.45
C LEU A 275 -5.74 11.42 -10.41
N LYS A 276 -6.28 11.99 -11.48
CA LYS A 276 -7.72 12.31 -11.60
C LYS A 276 -8.59 11.06 -11.50
N TYR A 277 -8.17 9.99 -12.18
CA TYR A 277 -8.82 8.70 -12.05
C TYR A 277 -8.80 8.20 -10.60
N ALA A 278 -7.64 8.26 -9.93
CA ALA A 278 -7.52 7.87 -8.52
C ALA A 278 -8.43 8.71 -7.61
N VAL A 279 -8.51 10.03 -7.83
CA VAL A 279 -9.42 10.93 -7.10
C VAL A 279 -10.87 10.49 -7.28
N GLN A 280 -11.27 10.18 -8.51
CA GLN A 280 -12.64 9.75 -8.82
C GLN A 280 -13.04 8.43 -8.17
N VAL A 281 -12.23 7.38 -8.34
CA VAL A 281 -12.59 6.03 -7.85
C VAL A 281 -12.56 5.93 -6.33
N ASN A 282 -11.83 6.83 -5.66
CA ASN A 282 -11.77 6.88 -4.20
C ASN A 282 -12.74 7.90 -3.59
N GLY A 283 -13.30 8.82 -4.38
CA GLY A 283 -14.07 9.94 -3.83
C GLY A 283 -13.21 10.84 -2.93
N VAL A 284 -11.98 11.13 -3.35
CA VAL A 284 -11.03 11.93 -2.56
C VAL A 284 -11.59 13.32 -2.32
N THR A 285 -11.63 13.71 -1.04
CA THR A 285 -12.12 15.03 -0.62
C THR A 285 -11.02 16.05 -0.40
N GLN A 286 -9.81 15.57 -0.10
CA GLN A 286 -8.63 16.38 0.18
C GLN A 286 -7.37 15.65 -0.26
N LEU A 287 -6.40 16.40 -0.79
CA LEU A 287 -5.11 15.86 -1.25
C LEU A 287 -3.97 16.28 -0.33
N MET A 288 -2.98 15.41 -0.22
CA MET A 288 -1.72 15.65 0.47
C MET A 288 -0.57 15.38 -0.49
N MET A 289 0.14 16.43 -0.91
CA MET A 289 1.28 16.33 -1.81
C MET A 289 2.56 16.05 -1.03
N MET A 290 3.17 14.94 -1.31
CA MET A 290 4.42 14.51 -0.69
C MET A 290 5.61 14.80 -1.60
N LYS A 291 6.79 15.00 -0.99
CA LYS A 291 8.06 15.08 -1.71
C LYS A 291 8.19 16.24 -2.70
N GLY A 292 7.63 17.41 -2.35
CA GLY A 292 7.88 18.64 -3.12
C GLY A 292 9.35 19.03 -3.18
N ASP A 293 10.10 18.74 -2.11
CA ASP A 293 11.54 18.95 -1.97
C ASP A 293 12.37 18.21 -3.03
N VAL A 294 11.92 17.07 -3.51
CA VAL A 294 12.65 16.24 -4.49
C VAL A 294 12.76 16.91 -5.86
N LEU A 295 11.83 17.78 -6.22
CA LEU A 295 11.81 18.49 -7.49
C LEU A 295 12.62 19.79 -7.46
N SER A 296 13.13 20.24 -6.31
CA SER A 296 14.00 21.43 -6.20
C SER A 296 15.23 21.31 -7.12
N GLY A 297 15.56 22.41 -7.76
CA GLY A 297 16.71 22.49 -8.70
C GLY A 297 16.43 21.82 -10.05
N ILE A 298 15.17 21.64 -10.45
CA ILE A 298 14.76 21.28 -11.82
C ILE A 298 14.16 22.53 -12.45
N ASP A 299 14.72 22.98 -13.58
CA ASP A 299 14.31 24.24 -14.22
C ASP A 299 12.89 24.18 -14.80
N THR A 300 12.57 23.08 -15.46
CA THR A 300 11.28 22.88 -16.12
C THR A 300 10.68 21.56 -15.70
N LEU A 301 9.47 21.61 -15.18
CA LEU A 301 8.66 20.45 -14.81
C LEU A 301 7.66 20.15 -15.90
N LYS A 302 7.46 18.88 -16.20
CA LYS A 302 6.41 18.43 -17.12
C LYS A 302 5.31 17.74 -16.36
N ILE A 303 4.06 18.02 -16.73
CA ILE A 303 2.87 17.44 -16.12
C ILE A 303 2.04 16.81 -17.23
N CYS A 304 1.76 15.52 -17.14
CA CYS A 304 0.89 14.85 -18.10
C CYS A 304 -0.56 15.20 -17.81
N THR A 305 -1.24 15.80 -18.77
CA THR A 305 -2.64 16.25 -18.67
C THR A 305 -3.58 15.50 -19.59
N GLN A 306 -3.05 14.85 -20.62
CA GLN A 306 -3.80 14.05 -21.58
C GLN A 306 -2.95 12.90 -22.10
N TYR A 307 -3.60 11.88 -22.65
CA TYR A 307 -2.95 10.85 -23.47
C TYR A 307 -3.42 10.95 -24.93
N GLU A 308 -2.50 10.74 -25.85
CA GLU A 308 -2.88 10.30 -27.17
C GLU A 308 -3.02 8.78 -27.14
N TYR A 309 -4.25 8.30 -27.25
CA TYR A 309 -4.58 6.88 -27.19
C TYR A 309 -5.13 6.44 -28.55
N ARG A 310 -4.38 5.57 -29.26
CA ARG A 310 -4.76 5.10 -30.59
C ARG A 310 -5.09 6.24 -31.56
N GLY A 311 -4.29 7.31 -31.55
CA GLY A 311 -4.45 8.48 -32.40
C GLY A 311 -5.56 9.45 -31.98
N LYS A 312 -6.12 9.33 -30.76
CA LYS A 312 -7.12 10.26 -30.23
C LYS A 312 -6.66 10.83 -28.89
N LEU A 313 -6.82 12.13 -28.70
CA LEU A 313 -6.60 12.76 -27.40
C LEU A 313 -7.70 12.37 -26.42
N ILE A 314 -7.31 11.90 -25.24
CA ILE A 314 -8.20 11.54 -24.15
C ILE A 314 -7.69 12.13 -22.82
N SER A 315 -8.61 12.43 -21.90
CA SER A 315 -8.32 12.97 -20.57
C SER A 315 -8.77 12.03 -19.44
N HIS A 316 -9.00 10.77 -19.74
CA HIS A 316 -9.36 9.72 -18.80
C HIS A 316 -8.43 8.52 -18.94
N LEU A 317 -8.33 7.71 -17.91
CA LEU A 317 -7.53 6.49 -17.91
C LEU A 317 -8.19 5.46 -18.87
N PRO A 318 -7.52 5.01 -19.94
CA PRO A 318 -8.07 4.00 -20.85
C PRO A 318 -7.96 2.60 -20.23
N PHE A 319 -8.71 1.64 -20.77
CA PHE A 319 -8.66 0.24 -20.34
C PHE A 319 -7.25 -0.36 -20.44
N SER A 320 -6.51 -0.08 -21.49
CA SER A 320 -5.13 -0.54 -21.66
C SER A 320 -4.16 0.62 -21.59
N LEU A 321 -3.18 0.51 -20.72
CA LEU A 321 -2.05 1.45 -20.61
C LEU A 321 -0.78 0.92 -21.28
N ALA A 322 -0.89 -0.03 -22.22
CA ALA A 322 0.25 -0.54 -22.96
C ALA A 322 0.91 0.58 -23.75
N GLU A 323 2.26 0.65 -23.69
CA GLU A 323 3.06 1.75 -24.28
C GLU A 323 2.82 1.94 -25.78
N GLU A 324 2.55 0.87 -26.50
CA GLU A 324 2.23 0.89 -27.93
C GLU A 324 0.95 1.65 -28.29
N TYR A 325 0.09 1.94 -27.29
CA TYR A 325 -1.20 2.63 -27.50
C TYR A 325 -1.26 4.02 -26.89
N ILE A 326 -0.30 4.37 -26.04
CA ILE A 326 -0.35 5.60 -25.25
C ILE A 326 0.90 6.45 -25.50
N ASP A 327 0.65 7.72 -25.84
CA ASP A 327 1.66 8.76 -25.83
C ASP A 327 1.21 9.89 -24.88
N PRO A 328 1.90 10.10 -23.75
CA PRO A 328 1.54 11.13 -22.77
C PRO A 328 1.80 12.54 -23.32
N LYS A 329 0.81 13.41 -23.19
CA LYS A 329 0.91 14.82 -23.59
C LYS A 329 1.12 15.69 -22.35
N TYR A 330 2.13 16.53 -22.43
CA TYR A 330 2.60 17.32 -21.30
C TYR A 330 2.33 18.81 -21.50
N ILE A 331 2.11 19.48 -20.39
CA ILE A 331 2.35 20.92 -20.25
C ILE A 331 3.68 21.11 -19.53
N GLU A 332 4.31 22.25 -19.73
CA GLU A 332 5.54 22.65 -19.05
C GLU A 332 5.24 23.77 -18.06
N MET A 333 5.86 23.68 -16.87
CA MET A 333 5.80 24.69 -15.83
C MET A 333 7.21 25.01 -15.36
N ALA A 334 7.45 26.23 -14.91
CA ALA A 334 8.70 26.60 -14.27
C ALA A 334 8.87 25.81 -12.96
N GLY A 335 10.03 25.23 -12.76
CA GLY A 335 10.41 24.61 -11.49
C GLY A 335 10.95 25.63 -10.50
N TRP A 336 11.24 25.21 -9.30
CA TRP A 336 11.83 26.02 -8.23
C TRP A 336 13.25 25.56 -7.92
N GLN A 337 14.11 26.53 -7.63
CA GLN A 337 15.53 26.28 -7.36
C GLN A 337 15.84 26.21 -5.86
N GLU A 338 14.97 26.76 -5.04
CA GLU A 338 15.15 26.91 -3.62
C GLU A 338 15.07 25.55 -2.89
N ASP A 339 15.88 25.42 -1.85
CA ASP A 339 15.71 24.35 -0.86
C ASP A 339 14.54 24.69 0.05
N ILE A 340 13.46 23.92 -0.07
CA ILE A 340 12.23 24.11 0.70
C ILE A 340 12.20 23.33 2.00
N THR A 341 13.24 22.58 2.35
CA THR A 341 13.23 21.66 3.52
C THR A 341 13.08 22.37 4.86
N ASN A 342 13.32 23.68 4.91
CA ASN A 342 13.18 24.51 6.10
C ASN A 342 11.89 25.37 6.11
N CYS A 343 11.06 25.31 5.07
CA CYS A 343 9.78 26.01 5.05
C CYS A 343 8.83 25.40 6.09
N THR A 344 8.21 26.25 6.90
CA THR A 344 7.28 25.86 7.97
C THR A 344 5.84 26.25 7.68
N SER A 345 5.63 27.14 6.70
CA SER A 345 4.31 27.60 6.26
C SER A 345 4.20 27.59 4.73
N TYR A 346 2.95 27.55 4.25
CA TYR A 346 2.67 27.61 2.82
C TYR A 346 3.14 28.94 2.18
N ASP A 347 3.13 30.01 2.94
CA ASP A 347 3.52 31.34 2.47
C ASP A 347 5.02 31.44 2.15
N GLU A 348 5.86 30.64 2.81
CA GLU A 348 7.31 30.58 2.58
C GLU A 348 7.70 29.78 1.33
N LEU A 349 6.79 29.02 0.75
CA LEU A 349 7.07 28.23 -0.44
C LEU A 349 7.33 29.13 -1.66
N PRO A 350 8.24 28.72 -2.58
CA PRO A 350 8.46 29.41 -3.85
C PRO A 350 7.17 29.61 -4.65
N SER A 351 7.08 30.72 -5.39
CA SER A 351 5.91 31.03 -6.22
C SER A 351 5.62 29.92 -7.23
N GLN A 352 6.66 29.35 -7.85
CA GLN A 352 6.54 28.28 -8.82
C GLN A 352 5.93 27.00 -8.19
N LEU A 353 6.30 26.66 -6.95
CA LEU A 353 5.69 25.54 -6.26
C LEU A 353 4.21 25.81 -5.93
N LYS A 354 3.87 27.03 -5.53
CA LYS A 354 2.47 27.44 -5.31
C LYS A 354 1.65 27.36 -6.60
N GLU A 355 2.22 27.82 -7.72
CA GLU A 355 1.60 27.70 -9.04
C GLU A 355 1.39 26.24 -9.44
N TYR A 356 2.39 25.37 -9.19
CA TYR A 356 2.30 23.93 -9.42
C TYR A 356 1.16 23.30 -8.61
N VAL A 357 1.06 23.61 -7.32
CA VAL A 357 -0.02 23.13 -6.46
C VAL A 357 -1.38 23.64 -6.94
N THR A 358 -1.49 24.94 -7.22
CA THR A 358 -2.73 25.56 -7.72
C THR A 358 -3.19 24.95 -9.05
N PHE A 359 -2.26 24.66 -9.94
CA PHE A 359 -2.58 23.97 -11.20
C PHE A 359 -3.16 22.58 -10.96
N ILE A 360 -2.55 21.81 -10.04
CA ILE A 360 -3.04 20.46 -9.66
C ILE A 360 -4.45 20.54 -9.06
N GLU A 361 -4.67 21.48 -8.12
CA GLU A 361 -5.99 21.67 -7.50
C GLU A 361 -7.08 21.99 -8.53
N ASN A 362 -6.79 22.92 -9.45
CA ASN A 362 -7.73 23.31 -10.50
C ASN A 362 -8.01 22.15 -11.47
N PHE A 363 -7.00 21.36 -11.85
CA PHE A 363 -7.18 20.23 -12.75
C PHE A 363 -8.01 19.11 -12.14
N LEU A 364 -7.81 18.85 -10.84
CA LEU A 364 -8.45 17.76 -10.10
C LEU A 364 -9.75 18.19 -9.43
N GLU A 365 -10.05 19.49 -9.37
CA GLU A 365 -11.18 20.07 -8.62
C GLU A 365 -11.19 19.63 -7.15
N THR A 366 -9.99 19.43 -6.57
CA THR A 366 -9.82 18.87 -5.23
C THR A 366 -8.68 19.61 -4.52
N PRO A 367 -8.90 20.12 -3.28
CA PRO A 367 -7.92 20.95 -2.58
C PRO A 367 -6.72 20.14 -2.08
N VAL A 368 -5.51 20.69 -2.20
CA VAL A 368 -4.28 20.19 -1.58
C VAL A 368 -4.11 20.85 -0.20
N ARG A 369 -4.33 20.09 0.86
CA ARG A 369 -4.30 20.61 2.24
C ARG A 369 -2.94 20.51 2.91
N LEU A 370 -2.02 19.75 2.34
CA LEU A 370 -0.68 19.57 2.87
C LEU A 370 0.32 19.44 1.72
N VAL A 371 1.43 20.16 1.84
CA VAL A 371 2.61 20.02 1.00
C VAL A 371 3.78 19.61 1.88
N SER A 372 4.31 18.41 1.66
CA SER A 372 5.49 17.93 2.38
C SER A 372 6.76 18.48 1.75
N VAL A 373 7.59 19.09 2.57
CA VAL A 373 8.83 19.78 2.19
C VAL A 373 10.10 19.03 2.59
N GLY A 374 9.97 17.83 3.18
CA GLY A 374 11.11 17.01 3.58
C GLY A 374 10.68 15.67 4.17
N PRO A 375 11.67 14.79 4.50
CA PRO A 375 11.40 13.45 4.98
C PRO A 375 11.07 13.37 6.48
N ASP A 376 11.30 14.42 7.25
CA ASP A 376 11.12 14.42 8.69
C ASP A 376 9.82 15.12 9.08
N ARG A 377 9.23 14.69 10.21
CA ARG A 377 8.06 15.33 10.80
C ARG A 377 8.56 16.46 11.72
N LYS A 378 8.58 17.66 11.23
CA LYS A 378 8.87 18.86 12.02
C LYS A 378 7.64 19.72 12.15
#